data_4917bb791764ce08a0214684e9b080c5
#
_entry.id   4917bb791764ce08a0214684e9b080c5
#
_cell.length_a   1.000
_cell.length_b   1.000
_cell.length_c   1.000
_cell.angle_alpha   90.00
_cell.angle_beta   90.00
_cell.angle_gamma   90.00
#
_symmetry.space_group_name_H-M   'P 1'
#
loop_
_entity.id
_entity.type
_entity.pdbx_description
1 polymer ?
#
loop_
_entity_poly.entity_id
_entity_poly.type
_entity_poly.pdbx_seq_one_letter_code
_entity_poly.pdbx_strand_id
1 'polypeptide(L)'
;MAGSLLRALTGMSGARRAVESIVPRRTFEDVILPPATRRALEQALVQVTSHDLIFRQWGLGERHRTGLALAFNFAGPSGTGKTICAEAIAHTLGRRLLVVRYAEMESMWLGETPKNVAAVFRLAREERAVLFFDEADAIASRRSAAVDHSTLRESNTVVSVLLQELEAFNGVVIFATNLASNFDPAFERRIRTHVLFERPGVQEREQIWRVQMHPALTPLAGDVDFRSLAERYDATGGDIRNAVLKAALAAAAEPGSDAAKSIHQRHLEDGIRSVLDGKRVMQQSLMVDLRAASDLADPARVLASMLQRHILAVALIGLAALAMSTVALAIALLH
;
A
#
# COMPACT_ATOMS: atom_id res chain seq x y z
N MET A 1 34.88 18.39 15.20
CA MET A 1 33.90 18.95 14.24
C MET A 1 33.80 18.20 12.90
N ALA A 2 34.89 17.71 12.31
CA ALA A 2 34.87 16.98 11.03
C ALA A 2 34.05 15.65 11.04
N GLY A 3 34.07 14.92 12.15
CA GLY A 3 33.32 13.64 12.25
C GLY A 3 31.79 13.81 12.35
N SER A 4 31.30 14.98 12.79
CA SER A 4 29.86 15.33 12.85
C SER A 4 29.32 15.70 11.47
N LEU A 5 30.12 16.43 10.68
CA LEU A 5 29.79 16.81 9.30
C LEU A 5 29.78 15.56 8.37
N LEU A 6 30.74 14.65 8.54
CA LEU A 6 30.78 13.41 7.75
C LEU A 6 29.58 12.49 8.04
N ARG A 7 29.15 12.38 9.32
CA ARG A 7 27.94 11.63 9.70
C ARG A 7 26.67 12.29 9.19
N ALA A 8 26.60 13.62 9.16
CA ALA A 8 25.46 14.34 8.57
C ALA A 8 25.37 14.10 7.06
N LEU A 9 26.49 14.13 6.35
CA LEU A 9 26.56 13.88 4.90
C LEU A 9 26.26 12.41 4.54
N THR A 10 26.70 11.45 5.35
CA THR A 10 26.39 10.02 5.12
C THR A 10 24.91 9.73 5.42
N GLY A 11 24.31 10.32 6.46
CA GLY A 11 22.88 10.19 6.74
C GLY A 11 22.00 10.82 5.65
N MET A 12 22.41 11.96 5.09
CA MET A 12 21.71 12.59 3.96
C MET A 12 21.84 11.77 2.66
N SER A 13 22.98 11.15 2.40
CA SER A 13 23.19 10.28 1.25
C SER A 13 22.32 9.01 1.33
N GLY A 14 22.15 8.46 2.52
CA GLY A 14 21.24 7.34 2.80
C GLY A 14 19.76 7.73 2.61
N ALA A 15 19.32 8.82 3.23
CA ALA A 15 17.95 9.31 3.10
C ALA A 15 17.56 9.58 1.63
N ARG A 16 18.47 10.15 0.84
CA ARG A 16 18.25 10.37 -0.61
C ARG A 16 18.11 9.09 -1.43
N ARG A 17 18.65 7.97 -0.98
CA ARG A 17 18.49 6.67 -1.67
C ARG A 17 17.16 5.98 -1.36
N ALA A 18 16.58 6.23 -0.18
CA ALA A 18 15.31 5.65 0.24
C ALA A 18 14.10 6.51 -0.12
N VAL A 19 14.32 7.68 -0.71
CA VAL A 19 13.28 8.63 -1.05
C VAL A 19 13.32 8.90 -2.54
N GLU A 20 12.23 8.57 -3.21
CA GLU A 20 12.02 8.96 -4.61
C GLU A 20 11.51 10.40 -4.66
N SER A 21 12.26 11.29 -5.31
CA SER A 21 11.85 12.69 -5.47
C SER A 21 11.20 12.91 -6.83
N ILE A 22 9.90 13.15 -6.83
CA ILE A 22 9.07 13.31 -8.02
C ILE A 22 8.78 14.80 -8.26
N VAL A 23 8.97 15.24 -9.51
CA VAL A 23 8.41 16.51 -9.99
C VAL A 23 6.97 16.25 -10.39
N PRO A 24 5.96 16.78 -9.68
CA PRO A 24 4.57 16.43 -9.93
C PRO A 24 4.10 16.94 -11.28
N ARG A 25 3.41 16.08 -12.02
CA ARG A 25 2.82 16.39 -13.34
C ARG A 25 1.30 16.22 -13.34
N ARG A 26 0.77 15.43 -12.36
CA ARG A 26 -0.66 15.17 -12.23
C ARG A 26 -1.35 16.32 -11.54
N THR A 27 -2.52 16.67 -12.03
CA THR A 27 -3.38 17.71 -11.46
C THR A 27 -4.63 17.06 -10.86
N PHE A 28 -5.47 17.84 -10.16
CA PHE A 28 -6.77 17.35 -9.70
C PHE A 28 -7.75 16.99 -10.83
N GLU A 29 -7.47 17.39 -12.07
CA GLU A 29 -8.25 16.99 -13.24
C GLU A 29 -7.96 15.53 -13.63
N ASP A 30 -6.75 15.05 -13.35
CA ASP A 30 -6.36 13.65 -13.56
C ASP A 30 -6.93 12.71 -12.48
N VAL A 31 -7.41 13.26 -11.36
CA VAL A 31 -7.88 12.50 -10.21
C VAL A 31 -9.40 12.48 -10.18
N ILE A 32 -9.98 11.34 -10.49
CA ILE A 32 -11.42 11.14 -10.40
C ILE A 32 -11.75 10.74 -8.96
N LEU A 33 -12.43 11.63 -8.25
CA LEU A 33 -12.85 11.46 -6.87
C LEU A 33 -14.32 11.77 -6.72
N PRO A 34 -15.02 11.11 -5.78
CA PRO A 34 -16.35 11.53 -5.35
C PRO A 34 -16.34 13.01 -4.93
N PRO A 35 -17.40 13.78 -5.23
CA PRO A 35 -17.44 15.22 -4.95
C PRO A 35 -17.21 15.58 -3.47
N ALA A 36 -17.65 14.72 -2.56
CA ALA A 36 -17.45 14.91 -1.11
C ALA A 36 -15.97 14.81 -0.74
N THR A 37 -15.26 13.80 -1.26
CA THR A 37 -13.82 13.59 -1.03
C THR A 37 -13.01 14.75 -1.60
N ARG A 38 -13.34 15.20 -2.82
CA ARG A 38 -12.69 16.36 -3.44
C ARG A 38 -12.83 17.61 -2.59
N ARG A 39 -14.05 17.95 -2.14
CA ARG A 39 -14.28 19.12 -1.27
C ARG A 39 -13.52 19.04 0.05
N ALA A 40 -13.46 17.87 0.67
CA ALA A 40 -12.72 17.67 1.91
C ALA A 40 -11.21 17.94 1.72
N LEU A 41 -10.64 17.49 0.60
CA LEU A 41 -9.24 17.76 0.24
C LEU A 41 -8.99 19.24 -0.03
N GLU A 42 -9.86 19.90 -0.81
CA GLU A 42 -9.75 21.33 -1.12
C GLU A 42 -9.82 22.17 0.15
N GLN A 43 -10.75 21.88 1.06
CA GLN A 43 -10.85 22.57 2.36
C GLN A 43 -9.58 22.40 3.21
N ALA A 44 -9.03 21.18 3.24
CA ALA A 44 -7.81 20.93 4.00
C ALA A 44 -6.59 21.66 3.38
N LEU A 45 -6.51 21.78 2.06
CA LEU A 45 -5.44 22.52 1.37
C LEU A 45 -5.48 24.03 1.66
N VAL A 46 -6.64 24.61 1.94
CA VAL A 46 -6.76 26.01 2.36
C VAL A 46 -5.89 26.29 3.59
N GLN A 47 -5.76 25.33 4.52
CA GLN A 47 -4.89 25.49 5.69
C GLN A 47 -3.42 25.74 5.30
N VAL A 48 -2.93 25.08 4.24
CA VAL A 48 -1.54 25.28 3.77
C VAL A 48 -1.39 26.59 3.02
N THR A 49 -2.30 26.90 2.11
CA THR A 49 -2.24 28.10 1.28
C THR A 49 -2.48 29.37 2.11
N SER A 50 -3.28 29.29 3.14
CA SER A 50 -3.61 30.40 4.05
C SER A 50 -2.80 30.38 5.36
N HIS A 51 -1.72 29.57 5.42
CA HIS A 51 -0.92 29.40 6.64
C HIS A 51 -0.44 30.73 7.23
N ASP A 52 0.15 31.62 6.40
CA ASP A 52 0.64 32.92 6.84
C ASP A 52 -0.49 33.83 7.34
N LEU A 53 -1.63 33.82 6.69
CA LEU A 53 -2.81 34.57 7.11
C LEU A 53 -3.29 34.08 8.49
N ILE A 54 -3.48 32.77 8.64
CA ILE A 54 -4.08 32.17 9.83
C ILE A 54 -3.13 32.26 11.03
N PHE A 55 -1.87 31.85 10.84
CA PHE A 55 -0.95 31.67 11.97
C PHE A 55 -0.12 32.90 12.29
N ARG A 56 0.19 33.75 11.32
CA ARG A 56 0.92 35.01 11.55
C ARG A 56 -0.01 36.20 11.69
N GLN A 57 -0.84 36.51 10.67
CA GLN A 57 -1.62 37.74 10.66
C GLN A 57 -2.77 37.70 11.67
N TRP A 58 -3.45 36.54 11.83
CA TRP A 58 -4.50 36.38 12.85
C TRP A 58 -3.94 35.98 14.24
N GLY A 59 -2.62 35.78 14.36
CA GLY A 59 -1.97 35.50 15.63
C GLY A 59 -2.22 34.14 16.24
N LEU A 60 -2.86 33.20 15.51
CA LEU A 60 -3.13 31.86 16.05
C LEU A 60 -1.84 31.06 16.36
N GLY A 61 -0.74 31.37 15.66
CA GLY A 61 0.56 30.72 15.89
C GLY A 61 1.16 30.96 17.28
N GLU A 62 0.79 32.04 17.98
CA GLU A 62 1.23 32.29 19.35
C GLU A 62 0.62 31.30 20.34
N ARG A 63 -0.61 30.86 20.08
CA ARG A 63 -1.33 29.91 20.93
C ARG A 63 -1.17 28.45 20.50
N HIS A 64 -0.93 28.21 19.22
CA HIS A 64 -0.81 26.88 18.61
C HIS A 64 0.61 26.70 18.06
N ARG A 65 1.59 26.46 18.93
CA ARG A 65 3.02 26.35 18.56
C ARG A 65 3.41 25.00 17.98
N THR A 66 2.60 23.96 18.16
CA THR A 66 2.87 22.58 17.71
C THR A 66 1.73 22.05 16.88
N GLY A 67 2.01 21.05 16.03
CA GLY A 67 0.98 20.40 15.21
C GLY A 67 0.53 21.27 14.04
N LEU A 68 1.42 22.08 13.48
CA LEU A 68 1.14 22.92 12.30
C LEU A 68 1.22 22.13 10.99
N ALA A 69 1.70 20.87 11.04
CA ALA A 69 1.71 19.98 9.89
C ALA A 69 0.28 19.75 9.38
N LEU A 70 0.10 19.86 8.07
CA LEU A 70 -1.07 19.32 7.42
C LEU A 70 -0.81 17.84 7.15
N ALA A 71 -1.30 16.99 8.06
CA ALA A 71 -1.17 15.55 7.96
C ALA A 71 -2.46 14.93 7.45
N PHE A 72 -2.35 14.18 6.35
CA PHE A 72 -3.43 13.41 5.75
C PHE A 72 -3.25 11.92 6.02
N ASN A 73 -4.34 11.21 6.24
CA ASN A 73 -4.42 9.78 6.11
C ASN A 73 -5.31 9.43 4.91
N PHE A 74 -4.73 8.86 3.86
CA PHE A 74 -5.41 8.33 2.69
C PHE A 74 -5.64 6.85 2.90
N ALA A 75 -6.86 6.48 3.27
CA ALA A 75 -7.23 5.10 3.54
C ALA A 75 -8.11 4.54 2.42
N GLY A 76 -7.87 3.31 2.01
CA GLY A 76 -8.71 2.64 1.01
C GLY A 76 -7.96 1.59 0.20
N PRO A 77 -8.70 0.78 -0.61
CA PRO A 77 -8.11 -0.29 -1.40
C PRO A 77 -7.00 0.15 -2.33
N SER A 78 -6.13 -0.78 -2.73
CA SER A 78 -5.10 -0.51 -3.73
C SER A 78 -5.72 -0.13 -5.08
N GLY A 79 -5.08 0.80 -5.79
CA GLY A 79 -5.53 1.25 -7.12
C GLY A 79 -6.69 2.25 -7.13
N THR A 80 -7.07 2.81 -5.97
CA THR A 80 -8.15 3.81 -5.88
C THR A 80 -7.70 5.27 -6.08
N GLY A 81 -6.40 5.50 -6.35
CA GLY A 81 -5.89 6.81 -6.73
C GLY A 81 -5.17 7.59 -5.62
N LYS A 82 -4.83 6.98 -4.47
CA LYS A 82 -4.14 7.64 -3.35
C LYS A 82 -2.84 8.35 -3.78
N THR A 83 -1.97 7.65 -4.52
CA THR A 83 -0.68 8.18 -4.97
C THR A 83 -0.84 9.31 -6.01
N ILE A 84 -1.79 9.16 -6.94
CA ILE A 84 -2.09 10.22 -7.93
C ILE A 84 -2.62 11.46 -7.23
N CYS A 85 -3.45 11.28 -6.21
CA CYS A 85 -3.98 12.39 -5.41
C CYS A 85 -2.87 13.11 -4.63
N ALA A 86 -1.90 12.38 -4.05
CA ALA A 86 -0.75 12.96 -3.38
C ALA A 86 0.10 13.80 -4.36
N GLU A 87 0.30 13.30 -5.58
CA GLU A 87 1.00 14.03 -6.64
C GLU A 87 0.23 15.32 -7.04
N ALA A 88 -1.10 15.24 -7.19
CA ALA A 88 -1.95 16.39 -7.50
C ALA A 88 -1.91 17.46 -6.40
N ILE A 89 -1.87 17.07 -5.12
CA ILE A 89 -1.67 17.97 -3.99
C ILE A 89 -0.32 18.67 -4.10
N ALA A 90 0.75 17.93 -4.34
CA ALA A 90 2.09 18.50 -4.48
C ALA A 90 2.16 19.48 -5.67
N HIS A 91 1.52 19.14 -6.80
CA HIS A 91 1.40 20.02 -7.96
C HIS A 91 0.69 21.33 -7.62
N THR A 92 -0.46 21.26 -6.96
CA THR A 92 -1.26 22.44 -6.56
C THR A 92 -0.49 23.37 -5.64
N LEU A 93 0.39 22.81 -4.79
CA LEU A 93 1.24 23.56 -3.88
C LEU A 93 2.54 24.07 -4.54
N GLY A 94 2.80 23.72 -5.81
CA GLY A 94 4.06 24.03 -6.50
C GLY A 94 5.28 23.39 -5.83
N ARG A 95 5.15 22.22 -5.22
CA ARG A 95 6.18 21.54 -4.45
C ARG A 95 6.52 20.19 -5.04
N ARG A 96 7.73 19.70 -4.77
CA ARG A 96 8.11 18.31 -5.10
C ARG A 96 7.37 17.33 -4.19
N LEU A 97 7.19 16.10 -4.68
CA LEU A 97 6.68 14.99 -3.89
C LEU A 97 7.85 14.07 -3.53
N LEU A 98 8.09 13.88 -2.24
CA LEU A 98 9.04 12.91 -1.73
C LEU A 98 8.30 11.64 -1.32
N VAL A 99 8.45 10.58 -2.11
CA VAL A 99 7.82 9.29 -1.87
C VAL A 99 8.75 8.42 -1.02
N VAL A 100 8.24 7.97 0.10
CA VAL A 100 8.93 7.09 1.05
C VAL A 100 8.23 5.75 1.08
N ARG A 101 8.94 4.69 0.70
CA ARG A 101 8.46 3.30 0.83
C ARG A 101 9.09 2.67 2.05
N TYR A 102 8.26 2.20 2.97
CA TYR A 102 8.74 1.65 4.23
C TYR A 102 9.65 0.42 4.04
N ALA A 103 9.28 -0.50 3.16
CA ALA A 103 10.08 -1.68 2.85
C ALA A 103 11.52 -1.35 2.41
N GLU A 104 11.70 -0.25 1.68
CA GLU A 104 13.01 0.25 1.29
C GLU A 104 13.77 0.86 2.47
N MET A 105 13.05 1.50 3.41
CA MET A 105 13.64 2.02 4.64
C MET A 105 14.10 0.93 5.59
N GLU A 106 13.34 -0.15 5.72
CA GLU A 106 13.65 -1.27 6.62
C GLU A 106 14.81 -2.12 6.08
N SER A 107 14.79 -2.48 4.79
CA SER A 107 15.80 -3.35 4.18
C SER A 107 17.20 -2.76 4.11
N MET A 108 17.31 -1.45 4.00
CA MET A 108 18.61 -0.77 3.87
C MET A 108 19.33 -0.54 5.21
N TRP A 109 18.63 -0.68 6.38
CA TRP A 109 19.17 -0.10 7.61
C TRP A 109 18.74 -0.81 8.89
N LEU A 110 18.97 -2.10 9.00
CA LEU A 110 18.87 -2.83 10.26
C LEU A 110 19.62 -2.04 11.38
N GLY A 111 18.87 -1.47 12.32
CA GLY A 111 19.38 -0.72 13.48
C GLY A 111 19.49 0.81 13.34
N GLU A 112 19.24 1.41 12.17
CA GLU A 112 19.31 2.88 11.96
C GLU A 112 17.99 3.53 11.52
N THR A 113 16.92 2.78 11.42
CA THR A 113 15.58 3.23 10.96
C THR A 113 15.08 4.54 11.61
N PRO A 114 15.23 4.76 12.94
CA PRO A 114 14.80 6.01 13.57
C PRO A 114 15.56 7.26 13.08
N LYS A 115 16.87 7.14 12.83
CA LYS A 115 17.69 8.24 12.31
C LYS A 115 17.30 8.62 10.90
N ASN A 116 16.85 7.64 10.14
CA ASN A 116 16.46 7.79 8.74
C ASN A 116 15.09 8.46 8.60
N VAL A 117 14.15 8.15 9.48
CA VAL A 117 12.89 8.89 9.59
C VAL A 117 13.18 10.38 9.82
N ALA A 118 14.02 10.72 10.81
CA ALA A 118 14.38 12.11 11.07
C ALA A 118 15.10 12.78 9.88
N ALA A 119 15.94 12.01 9.15
CA ALA A 119 16.64 12.52 7.96
C ALA A 119 15.68 12.81 6.79
N VAL A 120 14.65 11.97 6.60
CA VAL A 120 13.60 12.17 5.58
C VAL A 120 12.79 13.44 5.87
N PHE A 121 12.37 13.66 7.12
CA PHE A 121 11.69 14.89 7.50
C PHE A 121 12.57 16.13 7.34
N ARG A 122 13.87 16.04 7.61
CA ARG A 122 14.83 17.10 7.39
C ARG A 122 14.94 17.43 5.90
N LEU A 123 15.09 16.43 5.04
CA LEU A 123 15.11 16.60 3.58
C LEU A 123 13.84 17.28 3.09
N ALA A 124 12.68 16.86 3.57
CA ALA A 124 11.40 17.45 3.21
C ALA A 124 11.31 18.94 3.62
N ARG A 125 11.88 19.31 4.79
CA ARG A 125 11.98 20.73 5.21
C ARG A 125 12.89 21.53 4.30
N GLU A 126 14.07 21.00 3.99
CA GLU A 126 15.08 21.69 3.14
C GLU A 126 14.54 21.91 1.72
N GLU A 127 13.90 20.91 1.12
CA GLU A 127 13.33 21.01 -0.22
C GLU A 127 11.92 21.65 -0.24
N ARG A 128 11.32 21.96 0.91
CA ARG A 128 9.93 22.41 1.05
C ARG A 128 8.94 21.49 0.33
N ALA A 129 9.22 20.18 0.35
CA ALA A 129 8.47 19.18 -0.40
C ALA A 129 7.25 18.68 0.39
N VAL A 130 6.31 18.06 -0.33
CA VAL A 130 5.25 17.23 0.24
C VAL A 130 5.84 15.85 0.52
N LEU A 131 5.64 15.34 1.72
CA LEU A 131 6.13 14.02 2.13
C LEU A 131 5.00 13.01 2.00
N PHE A 132 5.25 11.91 1.29
CA PHE A 132 4.28 10.85 1.05
C PHE A 132 4.84 9.51 1.51
N PHE A 133 4.23 8.95 2.55
CA PHE A 133 4.50 7.59 3.02
C PHE A 133 3.54 6.63 2.35
N ASP A 134 4.05 5.82 1.42
CA ASP A 134 3.27 4.74 0.81
C ASP A 134 3.35 3.49 1.69
N GLU A 135 2.28 2.68 1.68
CA GLU A 135 2.17 1.48 2.52
C GLU A 135 2.39 1.78 4.02
N ALA A 136 1.83 2.89 4.49
CA ALA A 136 2.02 3.36 5.86
C ALA A 136 1.48 2.39 6.94
N ASP A 137 0.66 1.41 6.57
CA ASP A 137 0.25 0.30 7.42
C ASP A 137 1.44 -0.51 7.96
N ALA A 138 2.53 -0.60 7.22
CA ALA A 138 3.75 -1.26 7.68
C ALA A 138 4.44 -0.52 8.85
N ILE A 139 4.34 0.84 8.88
CA ILE A 139 4.92 1.67 9.95
C ILE A 139 3.95 1.86 11.11
N ALA A 140 2.66 2.05 10.78
CA ALA A 140 1.64 2.53 11.69
C ALA A 140 0.74 1.40 12.23
N SER A 141 1.09 0.13 11.95
CA SER A 141 0.31 -1.01 12.41
C SER A 141 0.29 -1.10 13.94
N ARG A 142 -0.89 -1.45 14.47
CA ARG A 142 -1.07 -1.71 15.90
C ARG A 142 -0.06 -2.74 16.38
N ARG A 143 0.50 -2.48 17.55
CA ARG A 143 1.43 -3.36 18.25
C ARG A 143 0.87 -4.76 18.34
N SER A 144 1.38 -5.70 17.55
CA SER A 144 1.00 -7.10 17.65
C SER A 144 1.63 -7.72 18.90
N ALA A 145 0.81 -8.32 19.75
CA ALA A 145 1.26 -8.98 20.99
C ALA A 145 2.03 -10.29 20.74
N ALA A 146 2.20 -10.72 19.49
CA ALA A 146 2.71 -12.04 19.13
C ALA A 146 4.14 -12.04 18.54
N VAL A 147 4.85 -10.91 18.55
CA VAL A 147 6.20 -10.80 17.95
C VAL A 147 7.27 -10.69 19.03
N ASP A 148 8.45 -11.19 18.73
CA ASP A 148 9.62 -11.26 19.61
C ASP A 148 9.97 -9.87 20.21
N HIS A 149 10.36 -9.84 21.50
CA HIS A 149 10.57 -8.62 22.28
C HIS A 149 11.60 -7.62 21.71
N SER A 150 12.52 -8.07 20.86
CA SER A 150 13.52 -7.21 20.21
C SER A 150 12.93 -6.39 19.05
N THR A 151 12.17 -7.02 18.19
CA THR A 151 11.50 -6.38 17.04
C THR A 151 10.42 -5.38 17.47
N LEU A 152 9.73 -5.67 18.58
CA LEU A 152 8.73 -4.77 19.18
C LEU A 152 9.36 -3.45 19.70
N ARG A 153 10.55 -3.51 20.26
CA ARG A 153 11.26 -2.31 20.75
C ARG A 153 11.69 -1.40 19.59
N GLU A 154 12.21 -1.96 18.52
CA GLU A 154 12.61 -1.19 17.33
C GLU A 154 11.42 -0.53 16.66
N SER A 155 10.34 -1.25 16.40
CA SER A 155 9.10 -0.70 15.82
C SER A 155 8.52 0.43 16.68
N ASN A 156 8.48 0.28 18.00
CA ASN A 156 8.01 1.31 18.92
C ASN A 156 8.87 2.57 18.87
N THR A 157 10.20 2.42 18.69
CA THR A 157 11.13 3.54 18.57
C THR A 157 10.90 4.30 17.26
N VAL A 158 10.71 3.61 16.15
CA VAL A 158 10.41 4.20 14.84
C VAL A 158 9.11 5.01 14.90
N VAL A 159 8.03 4.41 15.42
CA VAL A 159 6.74 5.08 15.61
C VAL A 159 6.90 6.34 16.48
N SER A 160 7.65 6.26 17.57
CA SER A 160 7.86 7.39 18.48
C SER A 160 8.59 8.55 17.78
N VAL A 161 9.66 8.26 17.01
CA VAL A 161 10.39 9.27 16.25
C VAL A 161 9.51 9.86 15.14
N LEU A 162 8.75 9.04 14.42
CA LEU A 162 7.83 9.50 13.38
C LEU A 162 6.78 10.48 13.95
N LEU A 163 6.21 10.16 15.11
CA LEU A 163 5.24 11.02 15.78
C LEU A 163 5.87 12.33 16.27
N GLN A 164 7.11 12.29 16.78
CA GLN A 164 7.84 13.48 17.19
C GLN A 164 8.20 14.39 16.01
N GLU A 165 8.70 13.80 14.91
CA GLU A 165 9.01 14.56 13.69
C GLU A 165 7.74 15.16 13.06
N LEU A 166 6.61 14.45 13.10
CA LEU A 166 5.32 14.93 12.60
C LEU A 166 4.83 16.14 13.42
N GLU A 167 5.01 16.14 14.74
CA GLU A 167 4.67 17.30 15.59
C GLU A 167 5.53 18.54 15.32
N ALA A 168 6.81 18.33 14.98
CA ALA A 168 7.76 19.41 14.70
C ALA A 168 7.76 19.87 13.23
N PHE A 169 7.02 19.19 12.36
CA PHE A 169 7.01 19.48 10.92
C PHE A 169 5.98 20.56 10.58
N ASN A 170 6.39 21.55 9.79
CA ASN A 170 5.52 22.65 9.31
C ASN A 170 5.20 22.52 7.82
N GLY A 171 5.07 21.29 7.33
CA GLY A 171 4.79 21.00 5.93
C GLY A 171 3.56 20.12 5.76
N VAL A 172 3.47 19.50 4.59
CA VAL A 172 2.42 18.54 4.23
C VAL A 172 2.97 17.13 4.29
N VAL A 173 2.31 16.28 5.04
CA VAL A 173 2.61 14.84 5.15
C VAL A 173 1.36 14.04 4.79
N ILE A 174 1.52 13.06 3.93
CA ILE A 174 0.44 12.17 3.49
C ILE A 174 0.84 10.73 3.82
N PHE A 175 0.02 10.03 4.54
CA PHE A 175 0.13 8.60 4.81
C PHE A 175 -0.89 7.87 3.93
N ALA A 176 -0.47 6.90 3.13
CA ALA A 176 -1.36 6.05 2.36
C ALA A 176 -1.39 4.64 2.96
N THR A 177 -2.59 4.15 3.28
CA THR A 177 -2.79 2.82 3.84
C THR A 177 -3.87 2.05 3.09
N ASN A 178 -3.68 0.75 2.96
CA ASN A 178 -4.69 -0.16 2.43
C ASN A 178 -5.61 -0.70 3.54
N LEU A 179 -5.22 -0.58 4.82
CA LEU A 179 -5.88 -1.12 6.00
C LEU A 179 -6.11 -0.02 7.05
N ALA A 180 -7.19 0.76 6.89
CA ALA A 180 -7.52 1.85 7.82
C ALA A 180 -7.66 1.40 9.29
N SER A 181 -8.04 0.13 9.54
CA SER A 181 -8.24 -0.42 10.89
C SER A 181 -6.96 -0.67 11.68
N ASN A 182 -5.80 -0.66 11.02
CA ASN A 182 -4.52 -1.03 11.64
C ASN A 182 -3.70 0.17 12.14
N PHE A 183 -4.19 1.39 11.94
CA PHE A 183 -3.48 2.59 12.38
C PHE A 183 -3.41 2.68 13.91
N ASP A 184 -2.23 2.96 14.45
CA ASP A 184 -2.05 3.20 15.90
C ASP A 184 -2.83 4.45 16.32
N PRO A 185 -3.63 4.40 17.39
CA PRO A 185 -4.41 5.55 17.90
C PRO A 185 -3.57 6.81 18.18
N ALA A 186 -2.24 6.66 18.40
CA ALA A 186 -1.35 7.79 18.57
C ALA A 186 -1.25 8.68 17.32
N PHE A 187 -1.47 8.12 16.13
CA PHE A 187 -1.52 8.89 14.88
C PHE A 187 -2.84 9.65 14.71
N GLU A 188 -3.98 9.09 15.16
CA GLU A 188 -5.30 9.72 15.03
C GLU A 188 -5.32 11.15 15.61
N ARG A 189 -4.60 11.37 16.71
CA ARG A 189 -4.55 12.70 17.37
C ARG A 189 -3.71 13.72 16.60
N ARG A 190 -2.84 13.26 15.70
CA ARG A 190 -1.87 14.08 14.96
C ARG A 190 -2.25 14.25 13.50
N ILE A 191 -2.98 13.29 12.95
CA ILE A 191 -3.52 13.35 11.60
C ILE A 191 -4.92 13.95 11.67
N ARG A 192 -5.07 15.19 11.21
CA ARG A 192 -6.33 15.92 11.31
C ARG A 192 -7.30 15.64 10.17
N THR A 193 -6.80 15.14 9.05
CA THR A 193 -7.60 14.93 7.85
C THR A 193 -7.51 13.47 7.42
N HIS A 194 -8.62 12.76 7.55
CA HIS A 194 -8.77 11.39 7.07
C HIS A 194 -9.60 11.41 5.80
N VAL A 195 -9.07 10.83 4.74
CA VAL A 195 -9.71 10.75 3.43
C VAL A 195 -9.90 9.30 3.05
N LEU A 196 -11.16 8.89 2.93
CA LEU A 196 -11.49 7.55 2.47
C LEU A 196 -11.53 7.51 0.95
N PHE A 197 -10.70 6.66 0.37
CA PHE A 197 -10.69 6.36 -1.05
C PHE A 197 -11.51 5.08 -1.28
N GLU A 198 -12.76 5.26 -1.60
CA GLU A 198 -13.66 4.16 -1.93
C GLU A 198 -13.40 3.62 -3.33
N ARG A 199 -13.93 2.43 -3.62
CA ARG A 199 -13.96 1.93 -4.98
C ARG A 199 -14.79 2.86 -5.84
N PRO A 200 -14.37 3.13 -7.08
CA PRO A 200 -15.11 4.04 -7.96
C PRO A 200 -16.47 3.43 -8.35
N GLY A 201 -17.51 4.24 -8.32
CA GLY A 201 -18.83 3.91 -8.85
C GLY A 201 -18.82 3.87 -10.39
N VAL A 202 -19.98 3.60 -10.98
CA VAL A 202 -20.08 3.49 -12.45
C VAL A 202 -19.68 4.78 -13.16
N GLN A 203 -20.10 5.93 -12.62
CA GLN A 203 -19.79 7.23 -13.22
C GLN A 203 -18.30 7.55 -13.13
N GLU A 204 -17.70 7.30 -11.98
CA GLU A 204 -16.27 7.49 -11.78
C GLU A 204 -15.46 6.53 -12.66
N ARG A 205 -15.86 5.25 -12.78
CA ARG A 205 -15.20 4.29 -13.67
C ARG A 205 -15.23 4.73 -15.13
N GLU A 206 -16.38 5.21 -15.62
CA GLU A 206 -16.48 5.76 -16.97
C GLU A 206 -15.51 6.92 -17.19
N GLN A 207 -15.43 7.85 -16.23
CA GLN A 207 -14.49 8.97 -16.30
C GLN A 207 -13.04 8.48 -16.25
N ILE A 208 -12.73 7.48 -15.41
CA ILE A 208 -11.40 6.90 -15.32
C ILE A 208 -10.99 6.27 -16.66
N TRP A 209 -11.88 5.52 -17.32
CA TRP A 209 -11.61 5.00 -18.66
C TRP A 209 -11.24 6.11 -19.63
N ARG A 210 -11.99 7.21 -19.64
CA ARG A 210 -11.75 8.36 -20.52
C ARG A 210 -10.41 9.05 -20.26
N VAL A 211 -10.06 9.31 -19.00
CA VAL A 211 -8.80 10.02 -18.66
C VAL A 211 -7.54 9.15 -18.86
N GLN A 212 -7.68 7.84 -19.02
CA GLN A 212 -6.54 6.98 -19.39
C GLN A 212 -6.19 7.09 -20.88
N MET A 213 -7.06 7.65 -21.72
CA MET A 213 -6.86 7.82 -23.14
C MET A 213 -6.41 9.26 -23.45
N HIS A 214 -5.38 9.40 -24.29
CA HIS A 214 -5.03 10.73 -24.77
C HIS A 214 -6.07 11.18 -25.80
N PRO A 215 -6.76 12.33 -25.59
CA PRO A 215 -7.95 12.68 -26.37
C PRO A 215 -7.69 12.84 -27.87
N ALA A 216 -6.47 13.20 -28.26
CA ALA A 216 -6.11 13.42 -29.66
C ALA A 216 -5.17 12.36 -30.26
N LEU A 217 -4.44 11.60 -29.44
CA LEU A 217 -3.38 10.69 -29.93
C LEU A 217 -3.73 9.22 -29.82
N THR A 218 -4.64 8.84 -28.90
CA THR A 218 -5.03 7.44 -28.75
C THR A 218 -6.00 7.06 -29.86
N PRO A 219 -5.65 6.11 -30.74
CA PRO A 219 -6.50 5.72 -31.85
C PRO A 219 -7.64 4.82 -31.36
N LEU A 220 -8.78 5.42 -31.00
CA LEU A 220 -9.98 4.69 -30.58
C LEU A 220 -10.88 4.42 -31.79
N ALA A 221 -11.35 3.19 -31.91
CA ALA A 221 -12.38 2.83 -32.89
C ALA A 221 -13.75 3.38 -32.47
N GLY A 222 -14.64 3.55 -33.41
CA GLY A 222 -15.98 4.11 -33.16
C GLY A 222 -16.93 3.19 -32.39
N ASP A 223 -16.54 1.93 -32.14
CA ASP A 223 -17.29 0.94 -31.36
C ASP A 223 -17.06 1.01 -29.84
N VAL A 224 -16.15 1.89 -29.37
CA VAL A 224 -15.79 1.96 -27.95
C VAL A 224 -16.86 2.65 -27.14
N ASP A 225 -17.41 1.92 -26.17
CA ASP A 225 -18.41 2.39 -25.19
C ASP A 225 -17.86 2.25 -23.76
N PHE A 226 -17.33 3.35 -23.23
CA PHE A 226 -16.80 3.40 -21.85
C PHE A 226 -17.88 3.22 -20.79
N ARG A 227 -19.13 3.61 -21.08
CA ARG A 227 -20.25 3.43 -20.15
C ARG A 227 -20.56 1.95 -19.96
N SER A 228 -20.65 1.20 -21.06
CA SER A 228 -20.83 -0.26 -21.02
C SER A 228 -19.70 -0.96 -20.25
N LEU A 229 -18.44 -0.56 -20.46
CA LEU A 229 -17.29 -1.10 -19.70
C LEU A 229 -17.43 -0.81 -18.21
N ALA A 230 -17.82 0.41 -17.85
CA ALA A 230 -17.97 0.82 -16.45
C ALA A 230 -19.12 0.08 -15.74
N GLU A 231 -20.20 -0.22 -16.41
CA GLU A 231 -21.34 -0.95 -15.86
C GLU A 231 -21.03 -2.45 -15.68
N ARG A 232 -20.34 -3.05 -16.65
CA ARG A 232 -20.08 -4.50 -16.67
C ARG A 232 -18.94 -4.93 -15.75
N TYR A 233 -17.94 -4.08 -15.52
CA TYR A 233 -16.72 -4.43 -14.80
C TYR A 233 -16.54 -3.59 -13.55
N ASP A 234 -16.61 -4.22 -12.37
CA ASP A 234 -16.26 -3.58 -11.09
C ASP A 234 -14.73 -3.56 -10.93
N ALA A 235 -14.12 -2.46 -11.33
CA ALA A 235 -12.67 -2.28 -11.43
C ALA A 235 -12.20 -1.02 -10.71
N THR A 236 -11.01 -1.06 -10.13
CA THR A 236 -10.34 0.13 -9.58
C THR A 236 -9.65 0.92 -10.70
N GLY A 237 -9.25 2.15 -10.42
CA GLY A 237 -8.49 2.96 -11.37
C GLY A 237 -7.19 2.30 -11.83
N GLY A 238 -6.52 1.58 -10.92
CA GLY A 238 -5.32 0.79 -11.25
C GLY A 238 -5.63 -0.39 -12.19
N ASP A 239 -6.76 -1.05 -12.00
CA ASP A 239 -7.21 -2.14 -12.86
C ASP A 239 -7.51 -1.61 -14.28
N ILE A 240 -8.23 -0.48 -14.37
CA ILE A 240 -8.57 0.17 -15.63
C ILE A 240 -7.29 0.59 -16.37
N ARG A 241 -6.32 1.21 -15.68
CA ARG A 241 -5.03 1.59 -16.27
C ARG A 241 -4.30 0.39 -16.88
N ASN A 242 -4.24 -0.71 -16.14
CA ASN A 242 -3.58 -1.93 -16.62
C ASN A 242 -4.35 -2.56 -17.78
N ALA A 243 -5.69 -2.50 -17.80
CA ALA A 243 -6.53 -2.96 -18.89
C ALA A 243 -6.30 -2.16 -20.17
N VAL A 244 -6.21 -0.83 -20.06
CA VAL A 244 -5.90 0.05 -21.19
C VAL A 244 -4.54 -0.27 -21.80
N LEU A 245 -3.52 -0.49 -20.98
CA LEU A 245 -2.19 -0.87 -21.48
C LEU A 245 -2.22 -2.23 -22.19
N LYS A 246 -2.94 -3.22 -21.66
CA LYS A 246 -3.12 -4.52 -22.31
C LYS A 246 -3.89 -4.39 -23.63
N ALA A 247 -4.95 -3.59 -23.66
CA ALA A 247 -5.72 -3.32 -24.86
C ALA A 247 -4.88 -2.65 -25.95
N ALA A 248 -4.08 -1.66 -25.57
CA ALA A 248 -3.18 -0.98 -26.50
C ALA A 248 -2.12 -1.94 -27.08
N LEU A 249 -1.54 -2.82 -26.24
CA LEU A 249 -0.60 -3.85 -26.70
C LEU A 249 -1.27 -4.84 -27.66
N ALA A 250 -2.49 -5.29 -27.35
CA ALA A 250 -3.24 -6.21 -28.21
C ALA A 250 -3.56 -5.57 -29.57
N ALA A 251 -4.04 -4.32 -29.58
CA ALA A 251 -4.31 -3.57 -30.80
C ALA A 251 -3.05 -3.34 -31.64
N ALA A 252 -1.92 -3.03 -30.97
CA ALA A 252 -0.64 -2.84 -31.66
C ALA A 252 -0.08 -4.14 -32.28
N ALA A 253 -0.42 -5.30 -31.73
CA ALA A 253 0.00 -6.61 -32.22
C ALA A 253 -0.83 -7.12 -33.41
N GLU A 254 -1.97 -6.47 -33.75
CA GLU A 254 -2.77 -6.87 -34.91
C GLU A 254 -2.01 -6.69 -36.21
N PRO A 255 -2.26 -7.55 -37.21
CA PRO A 255 -1.64 -7.41 -38.52
C PRO A 255 -2.14 -6.15 -39.22
N GLY A 256 -1.28 -5.50 -40.00
CA GLY A 256 -1.61 -4.28 -40.75
C GLY A 256 -0.60 -3.15 -40.56
N SER A 257 -0.82 -2.04 -41.25
CA SER A 257 0.02 -0.85 -41.09
C SER A 257 -0.29 -0.14 -39.78
N ASP A 258 0.70 0.49 -39.15
CA ASP A 258 0.53 1.19 -37.88
C ASP A 258 -0.54 2.29 -37.91
N ALA A 259 -0.71 2.93 -39.09
CA ALA A 259 -1.74 3.95 -39.28
C ALA A 259 -3.18 3.40 -39.30
N ALA A 260 -3.37 2.11 -39.52
CA ALA A 260 -4.69 1.48 -39.56
C ALA A 260 -5.08 0.83 -38.22
N LYS A 261 -4.15 0.75 -37.26
CA LYS A 261 -4.39 0.14 -35.96
C LYS A 261 -5.22 1.04 -35.08
N SER A 262 -6.23 0.49 -34.43
CA SER A 262 -7.08 1.19 -33.48
C SER A 262 -7.48 0.29 -32.30
N ILE A 263 -7.75 0.89 -31.17
CA ILE A 263 -8.23 0.17 -29.97
C ILE A 263 -9.75 0.03 -30.10
N HIS A 264 -10.22 -1.20 -30.25
CA HIS A 264 -11.62 -1.57 -30.30
C HIS A 264 -12.17 -1.94 -28.93
N GLN A 265 -13.50 -1.95 -28.77
CA GLN A 265 -14.20 -2.39 -27.58
C GLN A 265 -13.70 -3.76 -27.08
N ARG A 266 -13.53 -4.74 -28.00
CA ARG A 266 -13.03 -6.08 -27.66
C ARG A 266 -11.68 -6.07 -26.94
N HIS A 267 -10.74 -5.20 -27.36
CA HIS A 267 -9.41 -5.12 -26.74
C HIS A 267 -9.50 -4.64 -25.29
N LEU A 268 -10.39 -3.67 -25.01
CA LEU A 268 -10.63 -3.15 -23.66
C LEU A 268 -11.32 -4.19 -22.79
N GLU A 269 -12.29 -4.93 -23.34
CA GLU A 269 -12.98 -6.01 -22.63
C GLU A 269 -12.04 -7.17 -22.30
N ASP A 270 -11.21 -7.61 -23.24
CA ASP A 270 -10.24 -8.67 -23.00
C ASP A 270 -9.14 -8.22 -22.03
N GLY A 271 -8.69 -6.97 -22.15
CA GLY A 271 -7.75 -6.36 -21.23
C GLY A 271 -8.25 -6.36 -19.80
N ILE A 272 -9.48 -5.91 -19.57
CA ILE A 272 -10.04 -5.85 -18.20
C ILE A 272 -10.35 -7.23 -17.64
N ARG A 273 -10.88 -8.17 -18.45
CA ARG A 273 -11.07 -9.56 -18.01
C ARG A 273 -9.76 -10.17 -17.58
N SER A 274 -8.70 -10.05 -18.39
CA SER A 274 -7.37 -10.57 -18.04
C SER A 274 -6.82 -9.98 -16.73
N VAL A 275 -7.04 -8.70 -16.46
CA VAL A 275 -6.61 -8.06 -15.20
C VAL A 275 -7.39 -8.61 -14.02
N LEU A 276 -8.72 -8.71 -14.13
CA LEU A 276 -9.57 -9.18 -13.04
C LEU A 276 -9.36 -10.67 -12.74
N ASP A 277 -9.16 -11.49 -13.78
CA ASP A 277 -8.88 -12.92 -13.61
C ASP A 277 -7.50 -13.14 -12.95
N GLY A 278 -6.47 -12.40 -13.37
CA GLY A 278 -5.18 -12.41 -12.69
C GLY A 278 -5.29 -12.05 -11.21
N LYS A 279 -6.12 -11.09 -10.86
CA LYS A 279 -6.40 -10.67 -9.48
C LYS A 279 -7.09 -11.78 -8.66
N ARG A 280 -8.05 -12.49 -9.27
CA ARG A 280 -8.72 -13.64 -8.65
C ARG A 280 -7.75 -14.77 -8.33
N VAL A 281 -6.86 -15.09 -9.28
CA VAL A 281 -5.82 -16.12 -9.07
C VAL A 281 -4.92 -15.75 -7.89
N MET A 282 -4.45 -14.51 -7.82
CA MET A 282 -3.63 -14.04 -6.69
C MET A 282 -4.37 -14.10 -5.35
N GLN A 283 -5.65 -13.71 -5.32
CA GLN A 283 -6.46 -13.78 -4.10
C GLN A 283 -6.71 -15.22 -3.65
N GLN A 284 -6.93 -16.14 -4.59
CA GLN A 284 -7.11 -17.57 -4.27
C GLN A 284 -5.82 -18.18 -3.71
N SER A 285 -4.65 -17.88 -4.28
CA SER A 285 -3.36 -18.32 -3.74
C SER A 285 -3.15 -17.86 -2.31
N LEU A 286 -3.38 -16.57 -2.03
CA LEU A 286 -3.27 -16.01 -0.68
C LEU A 286 -4.22 -16.68 0.32
N MET A 287 -5.45 -17.01 -0.09
CA MET A 287 -6.40 -17.71 0.77
C MET A 287 -5.99 -19.16 1.07
N VAL A 288 -5.36 -19.83 0.12
CA VAL A 288 -4.80 -21.17 0.32
C VAL A 288 -3.64 -21.12 1.31
N ASP A 289 -2.73 -20.18 1.15
CA ASP A 289 -1.57 -20.00 2.03
C ASP A 289 -1.99 -19.62 3.46
N LEU A 290 -2.98 -18.74 3.61
CA LEU A 290 -3.54 -18.38 4.93
C LEU A 290 -4.23 -19.57 5.62
N ARG A 291 -4.95 -20.40 4.88
CA ARG A 291 -5.56 -21.65 5.43
C ARG A 291 -4.48 -22.63 5.86
N ALA A 292 -3.47 -22.86 5.03
CA ALA A 292 -2.34 -23.71 5.39
C ALA A 292 -1.60 -23.21 6.65
N ALA A 293 -1.38 -21.90 6.76
CA ALA A 293 -0.78 -21.28 7.93
C ALA A 293 -1.67 -21.39 9.19
N SER A 294 -2.99 -21.23 9.06
CA SER A 294 -3.93 -21.40 10.18
C SER A 294 -4.03 -22.85 10.66
N ASP A 295 -3.96 -23.81 9.74
CA ASP A 295 -3.94 -25.23 10.06
C ASP A 295 -2.66 -25.66 10.78
N LEU A 296 -1.53 -25.02 10.49
CA LEU A 296 -0.25 -25.20 11.22
C LEU A 296 -0.22 -24.49 12.57
N ALA A 297 -0.97 -23.42 12.75
CA ALA A 297 -1.02 -22.64 13.98
C ALA A 297 -2.05 -23.14 15.00
N ASP A 298 -2.88 -24.13 14.67
CA ASP A 298 -3.84 -24.72 15.59
C ASP A 298 -3.17 -25.81 16.47
N PRO A 299 -2.84 -25.51 17.75
CA PRO A 299 -2.13 -26.45 18.61
C PRO A 299 -2.95 -27.73 18.87
N ALA A 300 -4.27 -27.65 18.80
CA ALA A 300 -5.14 -28.80 18.96
C ALA A 300 -5.02 -29.79 17.78
N ARG A 301 -4.89 -29.30 16.56
CA ARG A 301 -4.69 -30.13 15.35
C ARG A 301 -3.29 -30.73 15.31
N VAL A 302 -2.27 -29.96 15.70
CA VAL A 302 -0.88 -30.46 15.80
C VAL A 302 -0.83 -31.58 16.85
N LEU A 303 -1.44 -31.40 18.01
CA LEU A 303 -1.53 -32.41 19.06
C LEU A 303 -2.32 -33.64 18.60
N ALA A 304 -3.45 -33.46 17.92
CA ALA A 304 -4.25 -34.56 17.37
C ALA A 304 -3.48 -35.37 16.32
N SER A 305 -2.72 -34.73 15.44
CA SER A 305 -1.87 -35.42 14.45
C SER A 305 -0.71 -36.17 15.10
N MET A 306 -0.11 -35.66 16.15
CA MET A 306 0.91 -36.36 16.94
C MET A 306 0.32 -37.58 17.67
N LEU A 307 -0.83 -37.43 18.34
CA LEU A 307 -1.55 -38.50 18.98
C LEU A 307 -1.94 -39.62 18.00
N GLN A 308 -2.44 -39.25 16.83
CA GLN A 308 -2.83 -40.21 15.79
C GLN A 308 -1.62 -41.01 15.27
N ARG A 309 -0.46 -40.38 15.08
CA ARG A 309 0.79 -41.05 14.72
C ARG A 309 1.27 -42.00 15.83
N HIS A 310 1.15 -41.63 17.11
CA HIS A 310 1.55 -42.46 18.23
C HIS A 310 0.60 -43.67 18.38
N ILE A 311 -0.71 -43.51 18.21
CA ILE A 311 -1.70 -44.59 18.24
C ILE A 311 -1.43 -45.58 17.12
N LEU A 312 -1.16 -45.11 15.90
CA LEU A 312 -0.80 -45.96 14.76
C LEU A 312 0.50 -46.75 15.02
N ALA A 313 1.51 -46.13 15.58
CA ALA A 313 2.77 -46.76 15.91
C ALA A 313 2.58 -47.87 16.99
N VAL A 314 1.81 -47.59 18.04
CA VAL A 314 1.49 -48.58 19.11
C VAL A 314 0.67 -49.71 18.55
N ALA A 315 -0.31 -49.45 17.68
CA ALA A 315 -1.12 -50.50 17.02
C ALA A 315 -0.26 -51.38 16.12
N LEU A 316 0.68 -50.82 15.37
CA LEU A 316 1.60 -51.62 14.53
C LEU A 316 2.54 -52.49 15.36
N ILE A 317 3.08 -51.99 16.47
CA ILE A 317 3.93 -52.73 17.39
C ILE A 317 3.12 -53.86 18.02
N GLY A 318 1.86 -53.64 18.44
CA GLY A 318 0.96 -54.65 18.97
C GLY A 318 0.63 -55.75 17.97
N LEU A 319 0.39 -55.41 16.72
CA LEU A 319 0.17 -56.35 15.63
C LEU A 319 1.42 -57.21 15.35
N ALA A 320 2.59 -56.61 15.35
CA ALA A 320 3.85 -57.34 15.16
C ALA A 320 4.14 -58.30 16.33
N ALA A 321 3.87 -57.88 17.56
CA ALA A 321 4.00 -58.73 18.74
C ALA A 321 3.03 -59.92 18.72
N LEU A 322 1.78 -59.68 18.28
CA LEU A 322 0.77 -60.74 18.11
C LEU A 322 1.19 -61.77 17.04
N ALA A 323 1.70 -61.27 15.90
CA ALA A 323 2.21 -62.13 14.83
C ALA A 323 3.42 -62.97 15.29
N MET A 324 4.33 -62.40 16.04
CA MET A 324 5.47 -63.15 16.63
C MET A 324 5.01 -64.20 17.63
N SER A 325 4.05 -63.87 18.47
CA SER A 325 3.46 -64.81 19.44
C SER A 325 2.77 -65.99 18.76
N THR A 326 2.02 -65.78 17.67
CA THR A 326 1.36 -66.84 16.90
C THR A 326 2.38 -67.73 16.19
N VAL A 327 3.46 -67.16 15.65
CA VAL A 327 4.55 -67.93 15.06
C VAL A 327 5.27 -68.76 16.11
N ALA A 328 5.54 -68.25 17.28
CA ALA A 328 6.18 -68.95 18.40
C ALA A 328 5.32 -70.10 18.90
N LEU A 329 3.98 -69.91 18.99
CA LEU A 329 3.04 -70.92 19.36
C LEU A 329 2.95 -72.06 18.32
N ALA A 330 2.95 -71.75 17.03
CA ALA A 330 2.98 -72.67 15.95
C ALA A 330 4.24 -73.55 15.95
N ILE A 331 5.40 -72.96 16.22
CA ILE A 331 6.66 -73.70 16.36
C ILE A 331 6.65 -74.60 17.59
N ALA A 332 6.07 -74.17 18.70
CA ALA A 332 5.97 -74.98 19.92
C ALA A 332 4.98 -76.20 19.78
N LEU A 333 4.02 -76.11 18.88
CA LEU A 333 3.08 -77.23 18.59
C LEU A 333 3.64 -78.23 17.57
N LEU A 334 4.72 -77.94 16.88
CA LEU A 334 5.38 -78.77 15.89
C LEU A 334 6.55 -79.59 16.47
N HIS A 335 6.92 -79.36 17.73
CA HIS A 335 7.88 -80.11 18.52
C HIS A 335 7.14 -80.87 19.66
#